data_0ee4b727fb3266197d2c6b079e3c9835
#
_entry.id   0ee4b727fb3266197d2c6b079e3c9835
#
_cell.length_a   1.000
_cell.length_b   1.000
_cell.length_c   1.000
_cell.angle_alpha   90.00
_cell.angle_beta   90.00
_cell.angle_gamma   90.00
#
_symmetry.space_group_name_H-M   'P 1'
#
loop_
_entity.id
_entity.type
_entity.pdbx_description
1 polymer ?
#
loop_
_entity_poly.entity_id
_entity_poly.type
_entity_poly.pdbx_seq_one_letter_code
_entity_poly.pdbx_strand_id
1 'polypeptide(L)'
;MLKKLPLPIWTIALPLLAWVAYFSPISGLGIAYVLILTTLLIGSVLAAVHHAEVVAHRVGEPYGTLILALAITVIEVALIVSLMLTGGPETTALARDTVLAAVMIILTGMTGLCLLVGGVKYKEQEFSLSGISVSLVALTAILVLTLILPNYTTSKAGPFYSPVQLGFAAVLSLIIYGAFVLTQTVRHRDYFLPPGQDGNEDAHAEPPTNKTAALSGLLLLICLGIVVLLAKALAPDIENAVINAGAPKSLVGVIIAAVVLLPEGLAAYRAAKQNRLQTSLNLAMGSALASIGLTIPAVAIVAMITGMTITLGIDMKATVLLLLSLFIIVLSLKTGKTNMLQGVVLLVIFATYLFTIVVP
;
A
#
# COMPACT_ATOMS: atom_id res chain seq x y z
N MET A 1 9.85 12.31 39.02
CA MET A 1 10.61 11.66 37.94
C MET A 1 9.61 11.01 37.00
N LEU A 2 9.18 11.70 35.95
CA LEU A 2 8.41 11.10 34.86
C LEU A 2 9.37 10.15 34.13
N LYS A 3 9.22 8.83 34.28
CA LYS A 3 9.91 7.84 33.45
C LYS A 3 9.65 8.24 32.01
N LYS A 4 10.71 8.52 31.24
CA LYS A 4 10.60 8.74 29.81
C LYS A 4 9.78 7.57 29.24
N LEU A 5 8.61 7.86 28.67
CA LEU A 5 7.82 6.87 27.97
C LEU A 5 8.73 6.26 26.89
N PRO A 6 8.79 4.94 26.76
CA PRO A 6 9.66 4.27 25.78
C PRO A 6 9.21 4.51 24.33
N LEU A 7 8.11 5.25 24.12
CA LEU A 7 7.50 5.56 22.83
C LEU A 7 7.42 7.08 22.65
N PRO A 8 7.57 7.59 21.41
CA PRO A 8 7.41 9.01 21.09
C PRO A 8 6.00 9.49 21.45
N ILE A 9 5.86 10.62 22.14
CA ILE A 9 4.57 11.14 22.63
C ILE A 9 3.57 11.34 21.49
N TRP A 10 4.01 11.78 20.31
CA TRP A 10 3.15 12.04 19.17
C TRP A 10 2.41 10.77 18.67
N THR A 11 3.03 9.58 18.80
CA THR A 11 2.42 8.30 18.37
C THR A 11 1.24 7.89 19.26
N ILE A 12 1.13 8.46 20.44
CA ILE A 12 0.02 8.26 21.37
C ILE A 12 -0.96 9.42 21.29
N ALA A 13 -0.45 10.66 21.27
CA ALA A 13 -1.27 11.85 21.34
C ALA A 13 -2.14 12.03 20.08
N LEU A 14 -1.58 11.86 18.87
CA LEU A 14 -2.33 12.08 17.63
C LEU A 14 -3.53 11.12 17.47
N PRO A 15 -3.39 9.80 17.67
CA PRO A 15 -4.55 8.90 17.63
C PRO A 15 -5.60 9.19 18.70
N LEU A 16 -5.18 9.55 19.93
CA LEU A 16 -6.14 9.89 20.98
C LEU A 16 -6.88 11.20 20.67
N LEU A 17 -6.19 12.22 20.17
CA LEU A 17 -6.82 13.46 19.71
C LEU A 17 -7.78 13.18 18.53
N ALA A 18 -7.43 12.25 17.66
CA ALA A 18 -8.28 11.81 16.56
C ALA A 18 -9.58 11.17 17.07
N TRP A 19 -9.51 10.30 18.09
CA TRP A 19 -10.70 9.74 18.75
C TRP A 19 -11.56 10.84 19.38
N VAL A 20 -10.96 11.80 20.10
CA VAL A 20 -11.68 12.93 20.69
C VAL A 20 -12.35 13.78 19.60
N ALA A 21 -11.63 14.13 18.55
CA ALA A 21 -12.17 14.93 17.45
C ALA A 21 -13.34 14.20 16.73
N TYR A 22 -13.22 12.90 16.53
CA TYR A 22 -14.26 12.10 15.88
C TYR A 22 -15.57 12.07 16.68
N PHE A 23 -15.49 11.85 18.02
CA PHE A 23 -16.69 11.76 18.88
C PHE A 23 -17.22 13.12 19.37
N SER A 24 -16.44 14.18 19.22
CA SER A 24 -16.83 15.54 19.62
C SER A 24 -16.75 16.48 18.42
N PRO A 25 -17.60 16.32 17.39
CA PRO A 25 -17.54 17.16 16.22
C PRO A 25 -17.83 18.62 16.61
N ILE A 26 -16.91 19.51 16.25
CA ILE A 26 -17.07 20.93 16.52
C ILE A 26 -17.90 21.55 15.39
N SER A 27 -19.18 21.78 15.66
CA SER A 27 -20.09 22.45 14.72
C SER A 27 -19.62 23.89 14.48
N GLY A 28 -19.53 24.29 13.20
CA GLY A 28 -19.22 25.67 12.81
C GLY A 28 -17.80 25.91 12.27
N LEU A 29 -16.89 24.93 12.34
CA LEU A 29 -15.54 25.08 11.77
C LEU A 29 -15.45 24.83 10.26
N GLY A 30 -16.48 24.26 9.62
CA GLY A 30 -16.48 24.03 8.18
C GLY A 30 -15.21 23.34 7.67
N ILE A 31 -14.57 23.96 6.67
CA ILE A 31 -13.34 23.41 6.04
C ILE A 31 -12.16 23.26 7.02
N ALA A 32 -12.09 24.08 8.08
CA ALA A 32 -11.03 23.95 9.08
C ALA A 32 -11.15 22.63 9.86
N TYR A 33 -12.37 22.17 10.12
CA TYR A 33 -12.58 20.85 10.74
C TYR A 33 -12.12 19.70 9.84
N VAL A 34 -12.41 19.76 8.54
CA VAL A 34 -11.93 18.79 7.55
C VAL A 34 -10.40 18.73 7.52
N LEU A 35 -9.72 19.89 7.55
CA LEU A 35 -8.25 19.96 7.59
C LEU A 35 -7.69 19.37 8.88
N ILE A 36 -8.32 19.62 10.03
CA ILE A 36 -7.95 19.01 11.32
C ILE A 36 -8.07 17.50 11.25
N LEU A 37 -9.23 16.97 10.79
CA LEU A 37 -9.43 15.53 10.67
C LEU A 37 -8.45 14.89 9.69
N THR A 38 -8.14 15.54 8.58
CA THR A 38 -7.15 15.06 7.59
C THR A 38 -5.75 14.99 8.22
N THR A 39 -5.36 16.02 8.97
CA THR A 39 -4.06 16.02 9.67
C THR A 39 -3.98 14.91 10.72
N LEU A 40 -5.07 14.71 11.48
CA LEU A 40 -5.17 13.64 12.47
C LEU A 40 -5.20 12.26 11.82
N LEU A 41 -5.82 12.11 10.65
CA LEU A 41 -5.81 10.88 9.87
C LEU A 41 -4.37 10.51 9.47
N ILE A 42 -3.65 11.43 8.84
CA ILE A 42 -2.25 11.22 8.43
C ILE A 42 -1.38 10.90 9.65
N GLY A 43 -1.53 11.66 10.73
CA GLY A 43 -0.79 11.42 11.97
C GLY A 43 -1.10 10.06 12.60
N SER A 44 -2.35 9.61 12.56
CA SER A 44 -2.75 8.29 13.08
C SER A 44 -2.24 7.14 12.21
N VAL A 45 -2.19 7.30 10.88
CA VAL A 45 -1.57 6.34 9.96
C VAL A 45 -0.07 6.20 10.26
N LEU A 46 0.65 7.32 10.40
CA LEU A 46 2.08 7.30 10.75
C LEU A 46 2.32 6.68 12.13
N ALA A 47 1.44 6.93 13.10
CA ALA A 47 1.50 6.32 14.43
C ALA A 47 1.25 4.81 14.38
N ALA A 48 0.27 4.34 13.57
CA ALA A 48 -0.02 2.93 13.36
C ALA A 48 1.22 2.19 12.83
N VAL A 49 1.87 2.76 11.81
CA VAL A 49 3.09 2.17 11.22
C VAL A 49 4.22 2.13 12.26
N HIS A 50 4.45 3.22 13.01
CA HIS A 50 5.46 3.21 14.07
C HIS A 50 5.21 2.12 15.11
N HIS A 51 3.96 1.93 15.55
CA HIS A 51 3.62 0.86 16.48
C HIS A 51 3.77 -0.54 15.87
N ALA A 52 3.43 -0.71 14.58
CA ALA A 52 3.68 -1.95 13.86
C ALA A 52 5.18 -2.26 13.74
N GLU A 53 6.03 -1.24 13.47
CA GLU A 53 7.50 -1.37 13.45
C GLU A 53 8.05 -1.81 14.82
N VAL A 54 7.55 -1.24 15.93
CA VAL A 54 7.98 -1.63 17.29
C VAL A 54 7.62 -3.09 17.58
N VAL A 55 6.42 -3.55 17.18
CA VAL A 55 6.01 -4.96 17.33
C VAL A 55 6.85 -5.85 16.43
N ALA A 56 7.05 -5.47 15.16
CA ALA A 56 7.85 -6.18 14.19
C ALA A 56 9.30 -6.38 14.67
N HIS A 57 9.92 -5.31 15.18
CA HIS A 57 11.28 -5.35 15.71
C HIS A 57 11.41 -6.26 16.94
N ARG A 58 10.36 -6.35 17.78
CA ARG A 58 10.36 -7.29 18.92
C ARG A 58 10.23 -8.73 18.51
N VAL A 59 9.41 -9.01 17.49
CA VAL A 59 9.18 -10.38 16.98
C VAL A 59 10.41 -10.86 16.19
N GLY A 60 11.11 -9.93 15.53
CA GLY A 60 12.30 -10.20 14.72
C GLY A 60 11.96 -10.79 13.35
N GLU A 61 12.98 -10.87 12.51
CA GLU A 61 12.86 -11.46 11.18
C GLU A 61 12.79 -13.01 11.24
N PRO A 62 11.98 -13.63 10.39
CA PRO A 62 11.23 -13.04 9.24
C PRO A 62 9.81 -12.56 9.56
N TYR A 63 9.33 -12.76 10.76
CA TYR A 63 7.94 -12.50 11.12
C TYR A 63 7.64 -11.01 11.31
N GLY A 64 8.66 -10.20 11.60
CA GLY A 64 8.52 -8.75 11.77
C GLY A 64 8.02 -8.07 10.50
N THR A 65 8.61 -8.38 9.36
CA THR A 65 8.18 -7.85 8.06
C THR A 65 6.76 -8.26 7.70
N LEU A 66 6.36 -9.49 8.06
CA LEU A 66 4.98 -9.96 7.86
C LEU A 66 3.98 -9.17 8.70
N ILE A 67 4.29 -8.91 9.98
CA ILE A 67 3.43 -8.14 10.88
C ILE A 67 3.24 -6.72 10.35
N LEU A 68 4.32 -6.09 9.90
CA LEU A 68 4.26 -4.75 9.34
C LEU A 68 3.39 -4.69 8.07
N ALA A 69 3.65 -5.58 7.10
CA ALA A 69 2.87 -5.67 5.88
C ALA A 69 1.39 -5.97 6.16
N LEU A 70 1.10 -6.89 7.08
CA LEU A 70 -0.27 -7.24 7.46
C LEU A 70 -0.98 -6.05 8.12
N ALA A 71 -0.31 -5.30 9.02
CA ALA A 71 -0.91 -4.15 9.69
C ALA A 71 -1.35 -3.08 8.69
N ILE A 72 -0.51 -2.77 7.72
CA ILE A 72 -0.79 -1.79 6.67
C ILE A 72 -1.92 -2.27 5.75
N THR A 73 -1.86 -3.53 5.32
CA THR A 73 -2.92 -4.12 4.50
C THR A 73 -4.27 -4.17 5.23
N VAL A 74 -4.28 -4.41 6.55
CA VAL A 74 -5.51 -4.35 7.35
C VAL A 74 -6.12 -2.96 7.34
N ILE A 75 -5.31 -1.89 7.42
CA ILE A 75 -5.78 -0.51 7.25
C ILE A 75 -6.45 -0.34 5.88
N GLU A 76 -5.74 -0.72 4.82
CA GLU A 76 -6.21 -0.59 3.44
C GLU A 76 -7.52 -1.34 3.20
N VAL A 77 -7.55 -2.63 3.55
CA VAL A 77 -8.73 -3.48 3.38
C VAL A 77 -9.92 -2.98 4.20
N ALA A 78 -9.70 -2.65 5.48
CA ALA A 78 -10.77 -2.18 6.35
C ALA A 78 -11.38 -0.87 5.83
N LEU A 79 -10.57 0.01 5.26
CA LEU A 79 -10.99 1.25 4.66
C LEU A 79 -11.81 1.00 3.39
N ILE A 80 -11.30 0.19 2.45
CA ILE A 80 -12.00 -0.16 1.21
C ILE A 80 -13.35 -0.83 1.55
N VAL A 81 -13.35 -1.83 2.43
CA VAL A 81 -14.57 -2.54 2.84
C VAL A 81 -15.57 -1.59 3.52
N SER A 82 -15.10 -0.72 4.41
CA SER A 82 -15.97 0.25 5.09
C SER A 82 -16.64 1.19 4.09
N LEU A 83 -15.91 1.69 3.10
CA LEU A 83 -16.45 2.56 2.05
C LEU A 83 -17.40 1.81 1.13
N MET A 84 -17.10 0.57 0.76
CA MET A 84 -18.00 -0.27 -0.05
C MET A 84 -19.33 -0.53 0.65
N LEU A 85 -19.30 -0.85 1.94
CA LEU A 85 -20.52 -1.14 2.71
C LEU A 85 -21.40 0.10 2.93
N THR A 86 -20.81 1.29 2.93
CA THR A 86 -21.55 2.55 3.13
C THR A 86 -21.99 3.24 1.84
N GLY A 87 -21.24 3.10 0.75
CA GLY A 87 -21.53 3.74 -0.53
C GLY A 87 -22.46 2.94 -1.45
N GLY A 88 -22.78 1.70 -1.10
CA GLY A 88 -23.73 0.87 -1.85
C GLY A 88 -23.31 0.58 -3.30
N PRO A 89 -24.28 0.48 -4.25
CA PRO A 89 -24.01 0.07 -5.63
C PRO A 89 -23.02 0.96 -6.41
N GLU A 90 -22.85 2.22 -6.01
CA GLU A 90 -21.93 3.15 -6.67
C GLU A 90 -20.45 2.84 -6.37
N THR A 91 -20.17 2.03 -5.35
CA THR A 91 -18.81 1.70 -4.90
C THR A 91 -18.29 0.35 -5.42
N THR A 92 -18.99 -0.27 -6.38
CA THR A 92 -18.60 -1.58 -6.95
C THR A 92 -17.21 -1.60 -7.56
N ALA A 93 -16.73 -0.47 -8.07
CA ALA A 93 -15.40 -0.31 -8.67
C ALA A 93 -14.32 0.16 -7.68
N LEU A 94 -14.69 0.57 -6.46
CA LEU A 94 -13.77 1.22 -5.52
C LEU A 94 -12.56 0.34 -5.17
N ALA A 95 -12.78 -0.94 -4.94
CA ALA A 95 -11.69 -1.88 -4.64
C ALA A 95 -10.69 -1.97 -5.80
N ARG A 96 -11.19 -2.10 -7.03
CA ARG A 96 -10.37 -2.10 -8.25
C ARG A 96 -9.56 -0.81 -8.37
N ASP A 97 -10.25 0.34 -8.26
CA ASP A 97 -9.63 1.65 -8.49
C ASP A 97 -8.57 1.94 -7.41
N THR A 98 -8.83 1.57 -6.16
CA THR A 98 -7.86 1.76 -5.06
C THR A 98 -6.66 0.83 -5.21
N VAL A 99 -6.87 -0.45 -5.54
CA VAL A 99 -5.77 -1.41 -5.75
C VAL A 99 -4.93 -1.01 -6.98
N LEU A 100 -5.57 -0.62 -8.09
CA LEU A 100 -4.84 -0.12 -9.25
C LEU A 100 -4.02 1.13 -8.91
N ALA A 101 -4.63 2.07 -8.19
CA ALA A 101 -3.94 3.28 -7.74
C ALA A 101 -2.74 2.95 -6.85
N ALA A 102 -2.90 2.05 -5.88
CA ALA A 102 -1.80 1.60 -5.01
C ALA A 102 -0.65 1.01 -5.83
N VAL A 103 -0.97 0.12 -6.78
CA VAL A 103 0.03 -0.50 -7.66
C VAL A 103 0.73 0.54 -8.53
N MET A 104 0.00 1.47 -9.15
CA MET A 104 0.60 2.53 -9.98
C MET A 104 1.45 3.49 -9.16
N ILE A 105 1.00 3.88 -7.95
CA ILE A 105 1.79 4.68 -7.01
C ILE A 105 3.10 3.96 -6.66
N ILE A 106 3.04 2.66 -6.35
CA ILE A 106 4.23 1.90 -5.93
C ILE A 106 5.17 1.66 -7.10
N LEU A 107 4.67 1.10 -8.22
CA LEU A 107 5.51 0.70 -9.35
C LEU A 107 6.14 1.88 -10.07
N THR A 108 5.40 2.97 -10.22
CA THR A 108 5.85 4.09 -11.06
C THR A 108 6.17 5.34 -10.25
N GLY A 109 5.33 5.72 -9.29
CA GLY A 109 5.55 6.89 -8.44
C GLY A 109 6.68 6.67 -7.44
N MET A 110 6.51 5.74 -6.51
CA MET A 110 7.44 5.48 -5.41
C MET A 110 8.77 4.93 -5.91
N THR A 111 8.74 3.88 -6.74
CA THR A 111 9.95 3.29 -7.32
C THR A 111 10.66 4.31 -8.22
N GLY A 112 9.92 5.03 -9.07
CA GLY A 112 10.49 6.09 -9.90
C GLY A 112 11.20 7.16 -9.10
N LEU A 113 10.59 7.64 -8.01
CA LEU A 113 11.20 8.62 -7.11
C LEU A 113 12.46 8.08 -6.42
N CYS A 114 12.43 6.82 -5.97
CA CYS A 114 13.58 6.18 -5.33
C CYS A 114 14.77 6.05 -6.30
N LEU A 115 14.51 5.58 -7.53
CA LEU A 115 15.54 5.48 -8.57
C LEU A 115 16.09 6.85 -8.98
N LEU A 116 15.21 7.86 -9.09
CA LEU A 116 15.64 9.23 -9.42
C LEU A 116 16.57 9.79 -8.34
N VAL A 117 16.16 9.76 -7.08
CA VAL A 117 16.93 10.33 -5.96
C VAL A 117 18.25 9.59 -5.77
N GLY A 118 18.22 8.26 -5.86
CA GLY A 118 19.42 7.43 -5.78
C GLY A 118 20.37 7.69 -6.95
N GLY A 119 19.86 7.70 -8.18
CA GLY A 119 20.63 7.93 -9.40
C GLY A 119 21.24 9.34 -9.48
N VAL A 120 20.53 10.39 -9.02
CA VAL A 120 21.08 11.75 -8.92
C VAL A 120 22.24 11.81 -7.91
N LYS A 121 22.09 11.15 -6.75
CA LYS A 121 23.07 11.22 -5.67
C LYS A 121 24.30 10.34 -5.90
N TYR A 122 24.09 9.12 -6.40
CA TYR A 122 25.12 8.08 -6.48
C TYR A 122 25.52 7.72 -7.91
N LYS A 123 24.87 8.30 -8.93
CA LYS A 123 24.95 7.99 -10.37
C LYS A 123 24.33 6.64 -10.70
N GLU A 124 24.82 5.57 -10.09
CA GLU A 124 24.29 4.21 -10.18
C GLU A 124 24.10 3.63 -8.79
N GLN A 125 23.08 2.78 -8.63
CA GLN A 125 22.85 1.97 -7.43
C GLN A 125 22.66 0.51 -7.83
N GLU A 126 23.18 -0.40 -7.00
CA GLU A 126 23.13 -1.84 -7.21
C GLU A 126 22.12 -2.51 -6.27
N PHE A 127 21.56 -3.63 -6.72
CA PHE A 127 20.65 -4.45 -5.95
C PHE A 127 20.71 -5.90 -6.44
N SER A 128 20.19 -6.87 -5.62
CA SER A 128 20.07 -8.27 -5.99
C SER A 128 18.90 -8.48 -6.96
N LEU A 129 19.20 -8.97 -8.15
CA LEU A 129 18.20 -9.23 -9.18
C LEU A 129 17.22 -10.35 -8.78
N SER A 130 17.69 -11.36 -8.05
CA SER A 130 16.92 -12.56 -7.72
C SER A 130 15.64 -12.24 -6.94
N GLY A 131 15.72 -11.47 -5.86
CA GLY A 131 14.57 -11.10 -5.03
C GLY A 131 13.56 -10.24 -5.79
N ILE A 132 14.05 -9.25 -6.55
CA ILE A 132 13.17 -8.36 -7.33
C ILE A 132 12.47 -9.11 -8.46
N SER A 133 13.16 -10.03 -9.14
CA SER A 133 12.59 -10.86 -10.19
C SER A 133 11.44 -11.74 -9.66
N VAL A 134 11.64 -12.40 -8.51
CA VAL A 134 10.59 -13.21 -7.86
C VAL A 134 9.38 -12.35 -7.51
N SER A 135 9.59 -11.15 -6.95
CA SER A 135 8.52 -10.23 -6.61
C SER A 135 7.73 -9.78 -7.84
N LEU A 136 8.41 -9.41 -8.92
CA LEU A 136 7.77 -8.96 -10.16
C LEU A 136 6.98 -10.08 -10.85
N VAL A 137 7.49 -11.33 -10.84
CA VAL A 137 6.76 -12.49 -11.38
C VAL A 137 5.45 -12.71 -10.63
N ALA A 138 5.50 -12.73 -9.29
CA ALA A 138 4.31 -12.90 -8.45
C ALA A 138 3.31 -11.75 -8.65
N LEU A 139 3.80 -10.51 -8.63
CA LEU A 139 2.98 -9.31 -8.78
C LEU A 139 2.30 -9.26 -10.15
N THR A 140 3.05 -9.52 -11.23
CA THR A 140 2.49 -9.55 -12.60
C THR A 140 1.39 -10.60 -12.72
N ALA A 141 1.61 -11.81 -12.18
CA ALA A 141 0.63 -12.87 -12.23
C ALA A 141 -0.67 -12.47 -11.51
N ILE A 142 -0.58 -11.96 -10.27
CA ILE A 142 -1.77 -11.54 -9.51
C ILE A 142 -2.50 -10.40 -10.24
N LEU A 143 -1.78 -9.38 -10.71
CA LEU A 143 -2.37 -8.22 -11.40
C LEU A 143 -3.14 -8.63 -12.65
N VAL A 144 -2.56 -9.47 -13.49
CA VAL A 144 -3.22 -9.92 -14.71
C VAL A 144 -4.45 -10.78 -14.40
N LEU A 145 -4.31 -11.73 -13.44
CA LEU A 145 -5.40 -12.63 -13.08
C LEU A 145 -6.57 -11.91 -12.39
N THR A 146 -6.30 -10.84 -11.65
CA THR A 146 -7.35 -10.17 -10.87
C THR A 146 -7.92 -8.92 -11.52
N LEU A 147 -7.12 -8.16 -12.27
CA LEU A 147 -7.53 -6.87 -12.82
C LEU A 147 -7.74 -6.86 -14.36
N ILE A 148 -7.10 -7.75 -15.10
CA ILE A 148 -7.19 -7.78 -16.56
C ILE A 148 -8.12 -8.91 -17.03
N LEU A 149 -7.91 -10.12 -16.53
CA LEU A 149 -8.65 -11.30 -16.95
C LEU A 149 -10.18 -11.22 -16.78
N PRO A 150 -10.74 -10.50 -15.76
CA PRO A 150 -12.20 -10.35 -15.64
C PRO A 150 -12.89 -9.76 -16.87
N ASN A 151 -12.17 -8.94 -17.66
CA ASN A 151 -12.70 -8.34 -18.87
C ASN A 151 -12.92 -9.35 -20.02
N TYR A 152 -12.28 -10.52 -19.96
CA TYR A 152 -12.25 -11.51 -21.05
C TYR A 152 -12.94 -12.81 -20.69
N THR A 153 -13.54 -12.92 -19.48
CA THR A 153 -14.33 -14.10 -19.11
C THR A 153 -15.75 -13.99 -19.66
N THR A 154 -16.35 -15.12 -20.03
CA THR A 154 -17.66 -15.18 -20.68
C THR A 154 -18.79 -15.65 -19.76
N SER A 155 -18.48 -16.17 -18.56
CA SER A 155 -19.48 -16.67 -17.62
C SER A 155 -20.40 -15.56 -17.07
N LYS A 156 -19.90 -14.34 -16.99
CA LYS A 156 -20.65 -13.12 -16.71
C LYS A 156 -20.10 -12.02 -17.62
N ALA A 157 -20.99 -11.40 -18.39
CA ALA A 157 -20.56 -10.34 -19.31
C ALA A 157 -20.08 -9.10 -18.57
N GLY A 158 -19.03 -8.46 -19.10
CA GLY A 158 -18.45 -7.22 -18.55
C GLY A 158 -17.26 -7.45 -17.64
N PRO A 159 -16.79 -6.43 -16.92
CA PRO A 159 -15.56 -6.48 -16.14
C PRO A 159 -15.76 -7.18 -14.78
N PHE A 160 -16.50 -8.28 -14.76
CA PHE A 160 -16.94 -9.00 -13.57
C PHE A 160 -16.50 -10.45 -13.60
N TYR A 161 -16.18 -10.97 -12.44
CA TYR A 161 -16.12 -12.40 -12.21
C TYR A 161 -17.46 -12.92 -11.70
N SER A 162 -17.86 -14.13 -12.12
CA SER A 162 -18.92 -14.88 -11.44
C SER A 162 -18.48 -15.19 -9.99
N PRO A 163 -19.40 -15.48 -9.04
CA PRO A 163 -19.03 -15.81 -7.66
C PRO A 163 -17.99 -16.94 -7.57
N VAL A 164 -18.09 -17.95 -8.43
CA VAL A 164 -17.14 -19.07 -8.47
C VAL A 164 -15.76 -18.60 -8.96
N GLN A 165 -15.72 -17.80 -10.04
CA GLN A 165 -14.47 -17.23 -10.55
C GLN A 165 -13.82 -16.27 -9.56
N LEU A 166 -14.63 -15.45 -8.86
CA LEU A 166 -14.15 -14.53 -7.85
C LEU A 166 -13.52 -15.29 -6.68
N GLY A 167 -14.17 -16.34 -6.18
CA GLY A 167 -13.63 -17.21 -5.13
C GLY A 167 -12.34 -17.90 -5.57
N PHE A 168 -12.29 -18.38 -6.82
CA PHE A 168 -11.08 -19.00 -7.38
C PHE A 168 -9.93 -17.99 -7.49
N ALA A 169 -10.17 -16.79 -8.02
CA ALA A 169 -9.15 -15.72 -8.10
C ALA A 169 -8.65 -15.30 -6.71
N ALA A 170 -9.53 -15.24 -5.71
CA ALA A 170 -9.16 -14.97 -4.33
C ALA A 170 -8.21 -16.04 -3.77
N VAL A 171 -8.51 -17.32 -3.97
CA VAL A 171 -7.65 -18.43 -3.53
C VAL A 171 -6.30 -18.40 -4.25
N LEU A 172 -6.29 -18.17 -5.57
CA LEU A 172 -5.04 -18.06 -6.34
C LEU A 172 -4.18 -16.89 -5.84
N SER A 173 -4.78 -15.75 -5.54
CA SER A 173 -4.06 -14.58 -4.99
C SER A 173 -3.41 -14.92 -3.65
N LEU A 174 -4.12 -15.62 -2.74
CA LEU A 174 -3.57 -16.07 -1.47
C LEU A 174 -2.44 -17.10 -1.65
N ILE A 175 -2.56 -18.02 -2.61
CA ILE A 175 -1.50 -19.01 -2.90
C ILE A 175 -0.25 -18.30 -3.40
N ILE A 176 -0.37 -17.39 -4.38
CA ILE A 176 0.79 -16.67 -4.93
C ILE A 176 1.42 -15.79 -3.86
N TYR A 177 0.62 -15.03 -3.10
CA TYR A 177 1.13 -14.19 -2.01
C TYR A 177 1.79 -15.02 -0.91
N GLY A 178 1.18 -16.13 -0.48
CA GLY A 178 1.75 -17.05 0.52
C GLY A 178 3.05 -17.70 0.04
N ALA A 179 3.13 -18.10 -1.23
CA ALA A 179 4.36 -18.62 -1.82
C ALA A 179 5.47 -17.56 -1.89
N PHE A 180 5.11 -16.31 -2.24
CA PHE A 180 6.05 -15.18 -2.19
C PHE A 180 6.58 -14.94 -0.78
N VAL A 181 5.69 -14.86 0.22
CA VAL A 181 6.07 -14.69 1.62
C VAL A 181 6.99 -15.82 2.09
N LEU A 182 6.67 -17.08 1.79
CA LEU A 182 7.49 -18.23 2.13
C LEU A 182 8.88 -18.14 1.48
N THR A 183 8.95 -17.70 0.22
CA THR A 183 10.20 -17.49 -0.50
C THR A 183 11.02 -16.39 0.13
N GLN A 184 10.42 -15.25 0.43
CA GLN A 184 11.08 -14.07 0.98
C GLN A 184 11.61 -14.29 2.41
N THR A 185 10.85 -15.02 3.24
CA THR A 185 11.13 -15.10 4.66
C THR A 185 11.89 -16.37 5.08
N VAL A 186 11.67 -17.49 4.39
CA VAL A 186 12.19 -18.78 4.80
C VAL A 186 13.13 -19.40 3.76
N ARG A 187 12.64 -19.58 2.52
CA ARG A 187 13.33 -20.45 1.55
C ARG A 187 14.50 -19.78 0.82
N HIS A 188 14.35 -18.49 0.49
CA HIS A 188 15.33 -17.70 -0.26
C HIS A 188 15.48 -16.30 0.32
N ARG A 189 15.63 -16.22 1.65
CA ARG A 189 15.82 -14.96 2.36
C ARG A 189 17.02 -14.18 1.84
N ASP A 190 18.08 -14.88 1.48
CA ASP A 190 19.31 -14.34 0.89
C ASP A 190 19.09 -13.51 -0.38
N TYR A 191 18.04 -13.83 -1.17
CA TYR A 191 17.69 -13.06 -2.39
C TYR A 191 17.27 -11.62 -2.10
N PHE A 192 16.79 -11.36 -0.88
CA PHE A 192 16.23 -10.07 -0.45
C PHE A 192 17.21 -9.27 0.41
N LEU A 193 18.38 -9.83 0.73
CA LEU A 193 19.43 -9.12 1.46
C LEU A 193 20.23 -8.21 0.51
N PRO A 194 20.75 -7.06 1.02
CA PRO A 194 21.62 -6.18 0.25
C PRO A 194 22.89 -6.91 -0.23
N PRO A 195 23.40 -6.61 -1.43
CA PRO A 195 24.64 -7.17 -1.91
C PRO A 195 25.81 -6.86 -0.96
N GLY A 196 26.57 -7.90 -0.55
CA GLY A 196 27.77 -7.75 0.27
C GLY A 196 27.55 -7.64 1.78
N GLN A 197 26.34 -7.92 2.27
CA GLN A 197 26.05 -7.98 3.70
C GLN A 197 25.63 -9.40 4.10
N ASP A 198 26.49 -10.09 4.85
CA ASP A 198 26.18 -11.38 5.47
C ASP A 198 25.24 -11.17 6.67
N GLY A 199 23.93 -11.00 6.41
CA GLY A 199 22.87 -11.22 7.39
C GLY A 199 22.81 -10.38 8.68
N ASN A 200 23.71 -9.42 8.90
CA ASN A 200 23.88 -8.70 10.17
C ASN A 200 23.40 -7.22 10.15
N GLU A 201 22.42 -6.87 9.33
CA GLU A 201 21.85 -5.49 9.37
C GLU A 201 21.05 -5.20 10.65
N ASP A 202 20.60 -6.21 11.38
CA ASP A 202 19.79 -6.05 12.60
C ASP A 202 20.62 -5.79 13.88
N ALA A 203 21.95 -5.62 13.75
CA ALA A 203 22.84 -5.49 14.90
C ALA A 203 22.83 -4.10 15.59
N HIS A 204 21.96 -3.16 15.22
CA HIS A 204 22.12 -1.77 15.63
C HIS A 204 21.11 -1.19 16.62
N ALA A 205 20.08 -1.93 17.00
CA ALA A 205 19.20 -1.49 18.10
C ALA A 205 18.78 -2.69 18.97
N GLU A 206 18.88 -2.54 20.30
CA GLU A 206 18.34 -3.55 21.22
C GLU A 206 16.83 -3.71 20.97
N PRO A 207 16.31 -4.95 20.84
CA PRO A 207 14.90 -5.18 20.65
C PRO A 207 14.08 -4.60 21.80
N PRO A 208 12.94 -3.96 21.53
CA PRO A 208 12.10 -3.35 22.55
C PRO A 208 11.63 -4.40 23.56
N THR A 209 11.36 -3.97 24.79
CA THR A 209 10.90 -4.88 25.83
C THR A 209 9.53 -5.47 25.49
N ASN A 210 9.19 -6.64 26.06
CA ASN A 210 7.88 -7.26 25.88
C ASN A 210 6.73 -6.32 26.27
N LYS A 211 6.92 -5.49 27.31
CA LYS A 211 5.93 -4.50 27.76
C LYS A 211 5.74 -3.39 26.73
N THR A 212 6.84 -2.90 26.15
CA THR A 212 6.78 -1.89 25.08
C THR A 212 6.11 -2.44 23.83
N ALA A 213 6.44 -3.66 23.41
CA ALA A 213 5.83 -4.30 22.25
C ALA A 213 4.32 -4.58 22.46
N ALA A 214 3.93 -5.06 23.63
CA ALA A 214 2.52 -5.30 23.96
C ALA A 214 1.71 -3.98 23.99
N LEU A 215 2.28 -2.91 24.58
CA LEU A 215 1.68 -1.58 24.56
C LEU A 215 1.53 -1.06 23.12
N SER A 216 2.58 -1.22 22.29
CA SER A 216 2.52 -0.83 20.88
C SER A 216 1.50 -1.66 20.10
N GLY A 217 1.34 -2.94 20.39
CA GLY A 217 0.29 -3.77 19.79
C GLY A 217 -1.12 -3.26 20.13
N LEU A 218 -1.35 -2.87 21.37
CA LEU A 218 -2.64 -2.26 21.78
C LEU A 218 -2.85 -0.90 21.09
N LEU A 219 -1.84 -0.03 21.08
CA LEU A 219 -1.91 1.27 20.41
C LEU A 219 -2.09 1.13 18.89
N LEU A 220 -1.49 0.12 18.28
CA LEU A 220 -1.74 -0.22 16.87
C LEU A 220 -3.21 -0.49 16.61
N LEU A 221 -3.88 -1.31 17.43
CA LEU A 221 -5.32 -1.58 17.29
C LEU A 221 -6.17 -0.31 17.46
N ILE A 222 -5.80 0.56 18.38
CA ILE A 222 -6.45 1.86 18.59
C ILE A 222 -6.28 2.77 17.36
N CYS A 223 -5.06 2.81 16.79
CA CYS A 223 -4.79 3.54 15.56
C CYS A 223 -5.57 2.98 14.37
N LEU A 224 -5.59 1.65 14.19
CA LEU A 224 -6.35 1.00 13.11
C LEU A 224 -7.83 1.40 13.16
N GLY A 225 -8.45 1.35 14.35
CA GLY A 225 -9.85 1.74 14.52
C GLY A 225 -10.12 3.18 14.13
N ILE A 226 -9.33 4.14 14.62
CA ILE A 226 -9.58 5.55 14.33
C ILE A 226 -9.26 5.93 12.87
N VAL A 227 -8.24 5.31 12.25
CA VAL A 227 -7.92 5.56 10.83
C VAL A 227 -9.11 5.19 9.95
N VAL A 228 -9.73 4.03 10.17
CA VAL A 228 -10.91 3.59 9.40
C VAL A 228 -12.09 4.54 9.61
N LEU A 229 -12.35 4.96 10.86
CA LEU A 229 -13.45 5.88 11.17
C LEU A 229 -13.24 7.27 10.58
N LEU A 230 -12.04 7.83 10.69
CA LEU A 230 -11.71 9.14 10.11
C LEU A 230 -11.76 9.12 8.59
N ALA A 231 -11.22 8.08 7.96
CA ALA A 231 -11.26 7.95 6.53
C ALA A 231 -12.70 7.84 6.00
N LYS A 232 -13.56 7.08 6.70
CA LYS A 232 -15.00 7.03 6.41
C LYS A 232 -15.68 8.37 6.59
N ALA A 233 -15.36 9.11 7.65
CA ALA A 233 -15.93 10.43 7.90
C ALA A 233 -15.51 11.47 6.86
N LEU A 234 -14.25 11.40 6.38
CA LEU A 234 -13.69 12.32 5.39
C LEU A 234 -14.05 11.96 3.93
N ALA A 235 -14.49 10.73 3.67
CA ALA A 235 -14.75 10.27 2.31
C ALA A 235 -15.74 11.18 1.54
N PRO A 236 -16.89 11.62 2.11
CA PRO A 236 -17.81 12.52 1.42
C PRO A 236 -17.17 13.89 1.12
N ASP A 237 -16.36 14.42 2.05
CA ASP A 237 -15.70 15.72 1.86
C ASP A 237 -14.62 15.65 0.77
N ILE A 238 -13.85 14.54 0.72
CA ILE A 238 -12.87 14.27 -0.33
C ILE A 238 -13.59 14.12 -1.68
N GLU A 239 -14.69 13.35 -1.72
CA GLU A 239 -15.47 13.16 -2.95
C GLU A 239 -16.04 14.49 -3.46
N ASN A 240 -16.64 15.30 -2.58
CA ASN A 240 -17.15 16.62 -2.92
C ASN A 240 -16.04 17.56 -3.40
N ALA A 241 -14.88 17.57 -2.76
CA ALA A 241 -13.75 18.38 -3.19
C ALA A 241 -13.24 17.98 -4.59
N VAL A 242 -13.18 16.67 -4.87
CA VAL A 242 -12.79 16.13 -6.18
C VAL A 242 -13.80 16.52 -7.25
N ILE A 243 -15.10 16.35 -6.99
CA ILE A 243 -16.18 16.72 -7.94
C ILE A 243 -16.19 18.24 -8.20
N ASN A 244 -16.06 19.06 -7.16
CA ASN A 244 -16.03 20.53 -7.28
C ASN A 244 -14.79 21.01 -8.04
N ALA A 245 -13.70 20.25 -8.02
CA ALA A 245 -12.52 20.51 -8.84
C ALA A 245 -12.68 20.04 -10.30
N GLY A 246 -13.82 19.47 -10.67
CA GLY A 246 -14.09 18.94 -12.02
C GLY A 246 -13.39 17.61 -12.30
N ALA A 247 -12.88 16.92 -11.27
CA ALA A 247 -12.17 15.66 -11.41
C ALA A 247 -13.12 14.44 -11.19
N PRO A 248 -12.83 13.29 -11.80
CA PRO A 248 -13.67 12.09 -11.68
C PRO A 248 -13.55 11.44 -10.31
N LYS A 249 -14.58 10.72 -9.88
CA LYS A 249 -14.64 10.00 -8.59
C LYS A 249 -13.49 8.98 -8.40
N SER A 250 -12.95 8.42 -9.47
CA SER A 250 -11.79 7.50 -9.41
C SER A 250 -10.54 8.13 -8.77
N LEU A 251 -10.41 9.46 -8.77
CA LEU A 251 -9.33 10.17 -8.08
C LEU A 251 -9.40 9.99 -6.55
N VAL A 252 -10.59 9.77 -5.99
CA VAL A 252 -10.75 9.48 -4.55
C VAL A 252 -9.96 8.24 -4.16
N GLY A 253 -10.02 7.16 -4.97
CA GLY A 253 -9.22 5.95 -4.75
C GLY A 253 -7.72 6.22 -4.74
N VAL A 254 -7.24 7.11 -5.63
CA VAL A 254 -5.82 7.50 -5.66
C VAL A 254 -5.41 8.27 -4.40
N ILE A 255 -6.25 9.20 -3.94
CA ILE A 255 -5.98 9.99 -2.71
C ILE A 255 -5.91 9.04 -1.50
N ILE A 256 -6.86 8.11 -1.38
CA ILE A 256 -6.90 7.13 -0.31
C ILE A 256 -5.64 6.26 -0.35
N ALA A 257 -5.30 5.69 -1.51
CA ALA A 257 -4.12 4.86 -1.69
C ALA A 257 -2.84 5.64 -1.35
N ALA A 258 -2.72 6.90 -1.76
CA ALA A 258 -1.56 7.75 -1.47
C ALA A 258 -1.39 7.98 0.04
N VAL A 259 -2.47 8.22 0.78
CA VAL A 259 -2.43 8.41 2.25
C VAL A 259 -1.99 7.13 2.95
N VAL A 260 -2.54 5.98 2.56
CA VAL A 260 -2.21 4.68 3.16
C VAL A 260 -0.76 4.28 2.87
N LEU A 261 -0.27 4.53 1.65
CA LEU A 261 1.09 4.18 1.22
C LEU A 261 2.17 5.20 1.62
N LEU A 262 1.78 6.32 2.22
CA LEU A 262 2.72 7.39 2.58
C LEU A 262 3.86 6.91 3.49
N PRO A 263 3.64 6.10 4.54
CA PRO A 263 4.72 5.62 5.40
C PRO A 263 5.75 4.77 4.67
N GLU A 264 5.29 3.79 3.86
CA GLU A 264 6.19 2.93 3.07
C GLU A 264 6.94 3.74 2.02
N GLY A 265 6.26 4.68 1.37
CA GLY A 265 6.87 5.58 0.42
C GLY A 265 7.99 6.40 1.06
N LEU A 266 7.79 6.92 2.27
CA LEU A 266 8.82 7.64 3.03
C LEU A 266 9.97 6.72 3.46
N ALA A 267 9.69 5.50 3.88
CA ALA A 267 10.70 4.52 4.26
C ALA A 267 11.55 4.11 3.05
N ALA A 268 10.92 3.78 1.92
CA ALA A 268 11.58 3.44 0.67
C ALA A 268 12.45 4.60 0.14
N TYR A 269 11.92 5.84 0.17
CA TYR A 269 12.66 7.04 -0.20
C TYR A 269 13.92 7.25 0.66
N ARG A 270 13.79 7.10 1.99
CA ARG A 270 14.93 7.23 2.93
C ARG A 270 15.99 6.17 2.65
N ALA A 271 15.58 4.93 2.40
CA ALA A 271 16.49 3.84 2.06
C ALA A 271 17.26 4.12 0.77
N ALA A 272 16.58 4.52 -0.31
CA ALA A 272 17.21 4.89 -1.59
C ALA A 272 18.19 6.04 -1.44
N LYS A 273 17.83 7.08 -0.66
CA LYS A 273 18.70 8.24 -0.37
C LYS A 273 19.96 7.86 0.44
N GLN A 274 19.95 6.74 1.15
CA GLN A 274 21.07 6.19 1.92
C GLN A 274 21.88 5.13 1.15
N ASN A 275 21.69 4.99 -0.14
CA ASN A 275 22.30 3.95 -1.00
C ASN A 275 21.88 2.52 -0.63
N ARG A 276 20.68 2.35 -0.09
CA ARG A 276 20.09 1.06 0.28
C ARG A 276 18.95 0.72 -0.67
N LEU A 277 19.27 0.68 -1.99
CA LEU A 277 18.24 0.48 -3.03
C LEU A 277 17.54 -0.86 -2.90
N GLN A 278 18.26 -1.94 -2.51
CA GLN A 278 17.65 -3.25 -2.25
C GLN A 278 16.51 -3.14 -1.23
N THR A 279 16.75 -2.51 -0.09
CA THR A 279 15.74 -2.29 0.95
C THR A 279 14.55 -1.47 0.40
N SER A 280 14.84 -0.42 -0.36
CA SER A 280 13.81 0.42 -1.00
C SER A 280 12.91 -0.37 -1.94
N LEU A 281 13.50 -1.20 -2.82
CA LEU A 281 12.75 -2.03 -3.77
C LEU A 281 12.01 -3.17 -3.07
N ASN A 282 12.58 -3.78 -2.04
CA ASN A 282 11.90 -4.81 -1.25
C ASN A 282 10.65 -4.26 -0.57
N LEU A 283 10.73 -3.06 0.03
CA LEU A 283 9.57 -2.38 0.62
C LEU A 283 8.50 -2.10 -0.45
N ALA A 284 8.90 -1.56 -1.60
CA ALA A 284 7.99 -1.26 -2.69
C ALA A 284 7.27 -2.52 -3.21
N MET A 285 8.02 -3.53 -3.61
CA MET A 285 7.44 -4.75 -4.19
C MET A 285 6.65 -5.55 -3.16
N GLY A 286 7.13 -5.63 -1.92
CA GLY A 286 6.43 -6.30 -0.82
C GLY A 286 5.09 -5.64 -0.51
N SER A 287 5.05 -4.30 -0.46
CA SER A 287 3.82 -3.52 -0.25
C SER A 287 2.82 -3.73 -1.40
N ALA A 288 3.26 -3.69 -2.67
CA ALA A 288 2.39 -3.95 -3.82
C ALA A 288 1.78 -5.35 -3.79
N LEU A 289 2.60 -6.37 -3.45
CA LEU A 289 2.14 -7.76 -3.36
C LEU A 289 1.18 -7.98 -2.19
N ALA A 290 1.45 -7.39 -1.03
CA ALA A 290 0.56 -7.46 0.13
C ALA A 290 -0.78 -6.77 -0.16
N SER A 291 -0.75 -5.56 -0.72
CA SER A 291 -1.93 -4.80 -1.09
C SER A 291 -2.85 -5.63 -1.99
N ILE A 292 -2.41 -6.04 -3.17
CA ILE A 292 -3.29 -6.79 -4.08
C ILE A 292 -3.57 -8.22 -3.60
N GLY A 293 -2.55 -8.91 -3.07
CA GLY A 293 -2.63 -10.32 -2.67
C GLY A 293 -3.58 -10.58 -1.50
N LEU A 294 -3.81 -9.58 -0.64
CA LEU A 294 -4.72 -9.69 0.51
C LEU A 294 -6.02 -8.91 0.32
N THR A 295 -5.99 -7.76 -0.38
CA THR A 295 -7.20 -6.95 -0.61
C THR A 295 -8.20 -7.69 -1.50
N ILE A 296 -7.76 -8.32 -2.59
CA ILE A 296 -8.67 -9.05 -3.49
C ILE A 296 -9.40 -10.20 -2.77
N PRO A 297 -8.73 -11.09 -2.01
CA PRO A 297 -9.42 -12.11 -1.22
C PRO A 297 -10.39 -11.52 -0.19
N ALA A 298 -10.00 -10.48 0.53
CA ALA A 298 -10.85 -9.87 1.54
C ALA A 298 -12.12 -9.25 0.93
N VAL A 299 -11.97 -8.51 -0.16
CA VAL A 299 -13.09 -7.91 -0.90
C VAL A 299 -13.98 -8.99 -1.53
N ALA A 300 -13.41 -10.09 -2.02
CA ALA A 300 -14.17 -11.23 -2.52
C ALA A 300 -15.04 -11.87 -1.44
N ILE A 301 -14.48 -12.08 -0.23
CA ILE A 301 -15.24 -12.60 0.92
C ILE A 301 -16.41 -11.68 1.26
N VAL A 302 -16.17 -10.37 1.36
CA VAL A 302 -17.22 -9.38 1.64
C VAL A 302 -18.30 -9.41 0.58
N ALA A 303 -17.94 -9.45 -0.70
CA ALA A 303 -18.88 -9.54 -1.81
C ALA A 303 -19.75 -10.79 -1.75
N MET A 304 -19.13 -11.94 -1.44
CA MET A 304 -19.85 -13.21 -1.34
C MET A 304 -20.84 -13.23 -0.14
N ILE A 305 -20.47 -12.61 0.97
CA ILE A 305 -21.34 -12.52 2.17
C ILE A 305 -22.48 -11.52 1.95
N THR A 306 -22.20 -10.38 1.34
CA THR A 306 -23.19 -9.29 1.17
C THR A 306 -24.03 -9.42 -0.10
N GLY A 307 -23.64 -10.31 -1.03
CA GLY A 307 -24.25 -10.40 -2.37
C GLY A 307 -23.90 -9.24 -3.31
N MET A 308 -22.95 -8.37 -2.93
CA MET A 308 -22.53 -7.23 -3.76
C MET A 308 -21.80 -7.70 -5.02
N THR A 309 -22.11 -7.09 -6.15
CA THR A 309 -21.33 -7.28 -7.38
C THR A 309 -20.11 -6.39 -7.33
N ILE A 310 -18.90 -6.93 -7.59
CA ILE A 310 -17.66 -6.18 -7.61
C ILE A 310 -17.13 -6.12 -9.04
N THR A 311 -16.77 -4.93 -9.47
CA THR A 311 -16.08 -4.67 -10.72
C THR A 311 -14.57 -4.80 -10.47
N LEU A 312 -13.92 -5.81 -11.03
CA LEU A 312 -12.47 -6.00 -10.92
C LEU A 312 -11.72 -5.65 -12.19
N GLY A 313 -12.33 -5.89 -13.36
CA GLY A 313 -11.70 -5.60 -14.64
C GLY A 313 -11.46 -4.10 -14.83
N ILE A 314 -10.21 -3.73 -15.12
CA ILE A 314 -9.80 -2.36 -15.45
C ILE A 314 -10.11 -2.05 -16.93
N ASP A 315 -10.31 -0.78 -17.27
CA ASP A 315 -10.53 -0.34 -18.64
C ASP A 315 -9.29 -0.54 -19.54
N MET A 316 -9.45 -0.35 -20.84
CA MET A 316 -8.36 -0.55 -21.82
C MET A 316 -7.21 0.45 -21.57
N LYS A 317 -7.50 1.69 -21.23
CA LYS A 317 -6.50 2.72 -20.94
C LYS A 317 -5.66 2.34 -19.72
N ALA A 318 -6.30 1.94 -18.62
CA ALA A 318 -5.63 1.47 -17.41
C ALA A 318 -4.83 0.18 -17.67
N THR A 319 -5.35 -0.72 -18.51
CA THR A 319 -4.65 -1.94 -18.94
C THR A 319 -3.36 -1.60 -19.67
N VAL A 320 -3.40 -0.68 -20.64
CA VAL A 320 -2.20 -0.23 -21.37
C VAL A 320 -1.17 0.38 -20.43
N LEU A 321 -1.58 1.27 -19.52
CA LEU A 321 -0.66 1.91 -18.57
C LEU A 321 -0.08 0.89 -17.58
N LEU A 322 -0.86 -0.05 -17.08
CA LEU A 322 -0.39 -1.09 -16.18
C LEU A 322 0.63 -2.00 -16.87
N LEU A 323 0.33 -2.48 -18.08
CA LEU A 323 1.26 -3.33 -18.86
C LEU A 323 2.55 -2.57 -19.22
N LEU A 324 2.43 -1.30 -19.63
CA LEU A 324 3.59 -0.44 -19.87
C LEU A 324 4.44 -0.29 -18.60
N SER A 325 3.80 -0.06 -17.44
CA SER A 325 4.51 0.07 -16.16
C SER A 325 5.26 -1.20 -15.80
N LEU A 326 4.61 -2.37 -15.92
CA LEU A 326 5.24 -3.68 -15.68
C LEU A 326 6.40 -3.95 -16.66
N PHE A 327 6.22 -3.63 -17.93
CA PHE A 327 7.26 -3.80 -18.92
C PHE A 327 8.48 -2.90 -18.66
N ILE A 328 8.24 -1.63 -18.40
CA ILE A 328 9.33 -0.67 -18.14
C ILE A 328 10.05 -0.98 -16.83
N ILE A 329 9.34 -1.38 -15.75
CA ILE A 329 10.01 -1.73 -14.50
C ILE A 329 10.87 -2.99 -14.65
N VAL A 330 10.40 -4.00 -15.38
CA VAL A 330 11.20 -5.20 -15.68
C VAL A 330 12.45 -4.83 -16.48
N LEU A 331 12.33 -3.98 -17.51
CA LEU A 331 13.48 -3.51 -18.27
C LEU A 331 14.45 -2.67 -17.43
N SER A 332 13.92 -1.82 -16.57
CA SER A 332 14.72 -0.94 -15.69
C SER A 332 15.51 -1.72 -14.64
N LEU A 333 14.98 -2.84 -14.17
CA LEU A 333 15.60 -3.59 -13.09
C LEU A 333 16.37 -4.84 -13.54
N LYS A 334 16.33 -5.21 -14.83
CA LYS A 334 16.92 -6.46 -15.36
C LYS A 334 18.43 -6.60 -15.21
N THR A 335 19.15 -5.50 -15.00
CA THR A 335 20.64 -5.49 -14.94
C THR A 335 21.17 -5.56 -13.52
N GLY A 336 20.34 -5.48 -12.49
CA GLY A 336 20.79 -5.35 -11.09
C GLY A 336 21.42 -3.97 -10.77
N LYS A 337 21.37 -3.03 -11.72
CA LYS A 337 21.86 -1.65 -11.59
C LYS A 337 20.85 -0.68 -12.16
N THR A 338 20.75 0.48 -11.55
CA THR A 338 19.84 1.53 -12.00
C THR A 338 20.52 2.89 -12.01
N ASN A 339 19.95 3.79 -12.81
CA ASN A 339 20.37 5.17 -12.91
C ASN A 339 19.16 6.13 -12.92
N MET A 340 19.43 7.43 -12.96
CA MET A 340 18.44 8.50 -12.93
C MET A 340 17.39 8.39 -14.04
N LEU A 341 17.76 8.00 -15.26
CA LEU A 341 16.85 7.98 -16.41
C LEU A 341 15.67 7.03 -16.19
N GLN A 342 15.93 5.86 -15.63
CA GLN A 342 14.89 4.88 -15.33
C GLN A 342 13.87 5.43 -14.33
N GLY A 343 14.34 6.19 -13.32
CA GLY A 343 13.47 6.89 -12.36
C GLY A 343 12.60 7.94 -13.05
N VAL A 344 13.18 8.76 -13.94
CA VAL A 344 12.44 9.77 -14.72
C VAL A 344 11.35 9.12 -15.58
N VAL A 345 11.66 8.04 -16.30
CA VAL A 345 10.70 7.35 -17.16
C VAL A 345 9.50 6.81 -16.34
N LEU A 346 9.76 6.18 -15.20
CA LEU A 346 8.68 5.70 -14.32
C LEU A 346 7.81 6.85 -13.79
N LEU A 347 8.43 7.98 -13.40
CA LEU A 347 7.68 9.17 -12.94
C LEU A 347 6.84 9.81 -14.07
N VAL A 348 7.32 9.79 -15.32
CA VAL A 348 6.54 10.23 -16.47
C VAL A 348 5.32 9.33 -16.68
N ILE A 349 5.47 8.00 -16.53
CA ILE A 349 4.33 7.07 -16.61
C ILE A 349 3.34 7.36 -15.46
N PHE A 350 3.83 7.62 -14.25
CA PHE A 350 2.98 7.98 -13.12
C PHE A 350 2.22 9.29 -13.37
N ALA A 351 2.90 10.31 -13.86
CA ALA A 351 2.26 11.57 -14.24
C ALA A 351 1.21 11.38 -15.33
N THR A 352 1.50 10.52 -16.33
CA THR A 352 0.54 10.15 -17.38
C THR A 352 -0.68 9.44 -16.79
N TYR A 353 -0.49 8.52 -15.85
CA TYR A 353 -1.58 7.86 -15.13
C TYR A 353 -2.47 8.88 -14.42
N LEU A 354 -1.90 9.78 -13.63
CA LEU A 354 -2.66 10.82 -12.93
C LEU A 354 -3.38 11.78 -13.91
N PHE A 355 -2.69 12.20 -14.97
CA PHE A 355 -3.27 13.07 -15.99
C PHE A 355 -4.46 12.42 -16.68
N THR A 356 -4.33 11.15 -17.08
CA THR A 356 -5.42 10.43 -17.78
C THR A 356 -6.57 10.01 -16.86
N ILE A 357 -6.43 10.10 -15.54
CA ILE A 357 -7.57 10.04 -14.62
C ILE A 357 -8.37 11.33 -14.71
N VAL A 358 -7.71 12.48 -14.70
CA VAL A 358 -8.37 13.80 -14.69
C VAL A 358 -8.91 14.18 -16.08
N VAL A 359 -8.17 13.85 -17.14
CA VAL A 359 -8.53 14.08 -18.55
C VAL A 359 -8.56 12.72 -19.25
N PRO A 360 -9.71 12.03 -19.23
CA PRO A 360 -9.85 10.66 -19.73
C PRO A 360 -9.79 10.54 -21.26
#